data_cd443df72b2673503cb60bac9b20964f
#
_entry.id   cd443df72b2673503cb60bac9b20964f
#
_cell.length_a   1.000
_cell.length_b   1.000
_cell.length_c   1.000
_cell.angle_alpha   90.00
_cell.angle_beta   90.00
_cell.angle_gamma   90.00
#
_symmetry.space_group_name_H-M   'P 1'
#
loop_
_entity.id
_entity.type
_entity.pdbx_description
1 polymer ?
#
loop_
_entity_poly.entity_id
_entity_poly.type
_entity_poly.pdbx_seq_one_letter_code
_entity_poly.pdbx_strand_id
1 'polypeptide(L)'
;MSSSEYARSVVAEISSHNLDTWVRPGTLTKEAEESVRGHIHQELTSWIFYRKLAADCSRANIALHGFAMLWERSAMECMHDMHWMEKYLVTRGGRSKPTAIEAPQVEWPDNPVEPLHPCQEAFTVEKKLLEDLERLCSLAQKTGETALSDAIQRRFLRKHSKHIKNLADLIQQVARVSKQPGLGLYLLDRELRKHTGMIPWDAVNDPDIQDKGIELLNKRISEGLGLGGMADHCGRVSSPVDL
;
A
#
# COMPACT_ATOMS: atom_id res chain seq x y z
N MET A 1 43.37 -34.46 -10.34
CA MET A 1 42.75 -33.12 -10.59
C MET A 1 43.32 -32.12 -9.63
N SER A 2 43.82 -31.01 -10.14
CA SER A 2 44.27 -29.93 -9.26
C SER A 2 43.04 -29.28 -8.58
N SER A 3 43.23 -28.66 -7.40
CA SER A 3 42.17 -27.91 -6.69
C SER A 3 41.52 -26.87 -7.61
N SER A 4 42.24 -26.28 -8.53
CA SER A 4 41.81 -25.31 -9.52
C SER A 4 40.91 -25.94 -10.62
N GLU A 5 41.20 -27.16 -11.06
CA GLU A 5 40.39 -27.90 -12.07
C GLU A 5 39.06 -28.35 -11.46
N TYR A 6 39.11 -28.82 -10.20
CA TYR A 6 37.87 -29.19 -9.49
C TYR A 6 36.97 -27.96 -9.30
N ALA A 7 37.51 -26.83 -8.85
CA ALA A 7 36.72 -25.61 -8.71
C ALA A 7 36.09 -25.14 -10.03
N ARG A 8 36.86 -25.22 -11.15
CA ARG A 8 36.33 -24.90 -12.49
C ARG A 8 35.21 -25.84 -12.95
N SER A 9 35.35 -27.15 -12.67
CA SER A 9 34.31 -28.15 -13.03
C SER A 9 33.04 -27.92 -12.24
N VAL A 10 33.12 -27.59 -10.94
CA VAL A 10 31.96 -27.27 -10.09
C VAL A 10 31.29 -26.00 -10.55
N VAL A 11 32.04 -24.94 -10.87
CA VAL A 11 31.50 -23.70 -11.42
C VAL A 11 30.80 -23.93 -12.76
N ALA A 12 31.39 -24.74 -13.66
CA ALA A 12 30.79 -25.08 -14.94
C ALA A 12 29.49 -25.88 -14.77
N GLU A 13 29.45 -26.82 -13.84
CA GLU A 13 28.26 -27.61 -13.51
C GLU A 13 27.14 -26.71 -12.97
N ILE A 14 27.43 -25.86 -11.98
CA ILE A 14 26.45 -24.92 -11.42
C ILE A 14 25.95 -23.96 -12.50
N SER A 15 26.83 -23.46 -13.35
CA SER A 15 26.48 -22.52 -14.43
C SER A 15 25.62 -23.16 -15.53
N SER A 16 25.65 -24.48 -15.66
CA SER A 16 24.78 -25.21 -16.62
C SER A 16 23.35 -25.40 -16.12
N HIS A 17 23.09 -25.23 -14.82
CA HIS A 17 21.78 -25.40 -14.24
C HIS A 17 20.98 -24.07 -14.24
N ASN A 18 19.69 -24.18 -14.54
CA ASN A 18 18.76 -23.05 -14.32
C ASN A 18 18.34 -23.04 -12.85
N LEU A 19 19.06 -22.29 -12.03
CA LEU A 19 18.84 -22.24 -10.58
C LEU A 19 17.46 -21.68 -10.20
N ASP A 20 16.79 -20.92 -11.06
CA ASP A 20 15.42 -20.47 -10.85
C ASP A 20 14.47 -21.66 -10.67
N THR A 21 14.74 -22.78 -11.36
CA THR A 21 13.92 -24.01 -11.24
C THR A 21 14.04 -24.67 -9.88
N TRP A 22 15.15 -24.49 -9.18
CA TRP A 22 15.39 -25.10 -7.86
C TRP A 22 14.58 -24.42 -6.75
N VAL A 23 14.36 -23.10 -6.88
CA VAL A 23 13.58 -22.33 -5.90
C VAL A 23 12.09 -22.27 -6.28
N ARG A 24 11.74 -22.69 -7.51
CA ARG A 24 10.37 -22.61 -8.01
C ARG A 24 9.52 -23.73 -7.44
N PRO A 25 8.48 -23.43 -6.62
CA PRO A 25 7.52 -24.44 -6.17
C PRO A 25 6.55 -24.81 -7.30
N GLY A 26 5.98 -26.02 -7.22
CA GLY A 26 4.95 -26.46 -8.17
C GLY A 26 3.68 -25.61 -8.15
N THR A 27 3.42 -24.92 -7.05
CA THR A 27 2.27 -24.05 -6.85
C THR A 27 2.36 -22.71 -7.63
N LEU A 28 3.58 -22.22 -7.91
CA LEU A 28 3.77 -21.08 -8.79
C LEU A 28 3.64 -21.52 -10.26
N THR A 29 2.41 -21.69 -10.71
CA THR A 29 2.10 -22.02 -12.10
C THR A 29 2.47 -20.88 -13.05
N LYS A 30 2.54 -21.16 -14.35
CA LYS A 30 2.75 -20.10 -15.37
C LYS A 30 1.63 -19.06 -15.35
N GLU A 31 0.40 -19.51 -15.12
CA GLU A 31 -0.78 -18.62 -15.02
C GLU A 31 -0.67 -17.70 -13.78
N ALA A 32 -0.29 -18.25 -12.62
CA ALA A 32 -0.07 -17.45 -11.41
C ALA A 32 1.06 -16.44 -11.60
N GLU A 33 2.19 -16.85 -12.19
CA GLU A 33 3.30 -15.96 -12.51
C GLU A 33 2.90 -14.83 -13.45
N GLU A 34 2.13 -15.11 -14.49
CA GLU A 34 1.66 -14.09 -15.42
C GLU A 34 0.64 -13.14 -14.79
N SER A 35 -0.22 -13.66 -13.93
CA SER A 35 -1.18 -12.83 -13.18
C SER A 35 -0.48 -11.88 -12.19
N VAL A 36 0.58 -12.34 -11.50
CA VAL A 36 1.42 -11.46 -10.66
C VAL A 36 2.09 -10.37 -11.50
N ARG A 37 2.61 -10.70 -12.70
CA ARG A 37 3.17 -9.70 -13.62
C ARG A 37 2.12 -8.69 -14.09
N GLY A 38 0.91 -9.16 -14.37
CA GLY A 38 -0.22 -8.31 -14.71
C GLY A 38 -0.51 -7.31 -13.60
N HIS A 39 -0.52 -7.75 -12.35
CA HIS A 39 -0.71 -6.87 -11.20
C HIS A 39 0.44 -5.86 -11.03
N ILE A 40 1.69 -6.30 -11.17
CA ILE A 40 2.86 -5.40 -11.19
C ILE A 40 2.69 -4.30 -12.24
N HIS A 41 2.19 -4.64 -13.42
CA HIS A 41 1.91 -3.69 -14.48
C HIS A 41 0.79 -2.69 -14.10
N GLN A 42 -0.27 -3.15 -13.43
CA GLN A 42 -1.34 -2.29 -12.93
C GLN A 42 -0.82 -1.29 -11.89
N GLU A 43 0.02 -1.74 -10.95
CA GLU A 43 0.63 -0.86 -9.95
C GLU A 43 1.55 0.21 -10.59
N LEU A 44 2.36 -0.16 -11.59
CA LEU A 44 3.18 0.78 -12.34
C LEU A 44 2.35 1.80 -13.11
N THR A 45 1.25 1.37 -13.72
CA THR A 45 0.32 2.25 -14.44
C THR A 45 -0.34 3.22 -13.46
N SER A 46 -0.74 2.74 -12.28
CA SER A 46 -1.33 3.56 -11.22
C SER A 46 -0.31 4.54 -10.63
N TRP A 47 0.95 4.13 -10.49
CA TRP A 47 2.03 5.02 -10.06
C TRP A 47 2.19 6.21 -11.00
N ILE A 48 2.27 5.99 -12.33
CA ILE A 48 2.37 7.08 -13.31
C ILE A 48 1.13 7.97 -13.28
N PHE A 49 -0.06 7.37 -13.15
CA PHE A 49 -1.31 8.11 -13.01
C PHE A 49 -1.28 9.07 -11.82
N TYR A 50 -0.93 8.60 -10.62
CA TYR A 50 -0.86 9.44 -9.43
C TYR A 50 0.27 10.47 -9.51
N ARG A 51 1.41 10.12 -10.12
CA ARG A 51 2.50 11.08 -10.39
C ARG A 51 2.04 12.22 -11.29
N LYS A 52 1.25 11.92 -12.32
CA LYS A 52 0.65 12.92 -13.21
C LYS A 52 -0.28 13.86 -12.43
N LEU A 53 -1.17 13.32 -11.62
CA LEU A 53 -2.07 14.13 -10.77
C LEU A 53 -1.28 15.03 -9.80
N ALA A 54 -0.24 14.52 -9.14
CA ALA A 54 0.59 15.29 -8.24
C ALA A 54 1.31 16.46 -8.96
N ALA A 55 1.84 16.20 -10.17
CA ALA A 55 2.48 17.21 -10.98
C ALA A 55 1.49 18.29 -11.44
N ASP A 56 0.29 17.91 -11.87
CA ASP A 56 -0.74 18.87 -12.26
C ASP A 56 -1.16 19.77 -11.09
N CYS A 57 -1.41 19.19 -9.89
CA CYS A 57 -1.75 19.96 -8.69
C CYS A 57 -0.67 20.97 -8.29
N SER A 58 0.59 20.70 -8.64
CA SER A 58 1.73 21.58 -8.36
C SER A 58 1.90 22.71 -9.37
N ARG A 59 1.16 22.73 -10.49
CA ARG A 59 1.20 23.81 -11.48
C ARG A 59 0.74 25.12 -10.88
N ALA A 60 1.35 26.23 -11.29
CA ALA A 60 1.04 27.57 -10.79
C ALA A 60 -0.45 27.96 -10.98
N ASN A 61 -1.09 27.49 -12.06
CA ASN A 61 -2.52 27.75 -12.33
C ASN A 61 -3.45 26.97 -11.40
N ILE A 62 -2.99 25.89 -10.78
CA ILE A 62 -3.79 25.03 -9.91
C ILE A 62 -3.43 25.27 -8.44
N ALA A 63 -2.15 25.13 -8.10
CA ALA A 63 -1.57 25.43 -6.79
C ALA A 63 -2.30 24.75 -5.61
N LEU A 64 -2.72 23.49 -5.78
CA LEU A 64 -3.35 22.65 -4.76
C LEU A 64 -2.32 21.72 -4.14
N HIS A 65 -1.49 22.27 -3.25
CA HIS A 65 -0.34 21.54 -2.69
C HIS A 65 -0.74 20.39 -1.74
N GLY A 66 -1.89 20.47 -1.10
CA GLY A 66 -2.42 19.39 -0.28
C GLY A 66 -2.84 18.19 -1.13
N PHE A 67 -3.51 18.43 -2.25
CA PHE A 67 -3.81 17.38 -3.24
C PHE A 67 -2.54 16.84 -3.90
N ALA A 68 -1.55 17.69 -4.19
CA ALA A 68 -0.27 17.23 -4.71
C ALA A 68 0.40 16.22 -3.76
N MET A 69 0.42 16.52 -2.46
CA MET A 69 0.97 15.60 -1.44
C MET A 69 0.15 14.30 -1.31
N LEU A 70 -1.18 14.38 -1.44
CA LEU A 70 -2.04 13.19 -1.43
C LEU A 70 -1.68 12.25 -2.58
N TRP A 71 -1.62 12.77 -3.81
CA TRP A 71 -1.32 11.96 -4.98
C TRP A 71 0.13 11.47 -5.02
N GLU A 72 1.08 12.27 -4.51
CA GLU A 72 2.46 11.82 -4.32
C GLU A 72 2.53 10.62 -3.38
N ARG A 73 1.79 10.66 -2.27
CA ARG A 73 1.69 9.55 -1.33
C ARG A 73 1.08 8.31 -1.98
N SER A 74 -0.03 8.46 -2.70
CA SER A 74 -0.66 7.35 -3.43
C SER A 74 0.31 6.72 -4.45
N ALA A 75 1.06 7.55 -5.16
CA ALA A 75 2.10 7.07 -6.07
C ALA A 75 3.18 6.25 -5.33
N MET A 76 3.67 6.73 -4.19
CA MET A 76 4.65 5.99 -3.39
C MET A 76 4.12 4.65 -2.88
N GLU A 77 2.83 4.59 -2.55
CA GLU A 77 2.20 3.35 -2.11
C GLU A 77 2.12 2.32 -3.24
N CYS A 78 1.76 2.71 -4.46
CA CYS A 78 1.81 1.84 -5.65
C CYS A 78 3.24 1.30 -5.89
N MET A 79 4.26 2.15 -5.78
CA MET A 79 5.66 1.73 -5.91
C MET A 79 6.07 0.69 -4.86
N HIS A 80 5.65 0.85 -3.61
CA HIS A 80 5.92 -0.11 -2.56
C HIS A 80 5.24 -1.47 -2.80
N ASP A 81 4.00 -1.43 -3.28
CA ASP A 81 3.23 -2.65 -3.56
C ASP A 81 3.80 -3.39 -4.76
N MET A 82 4.10 -2.69 -5.85
CA MET A 82 4.79 -3.21 -7.01
C MET A 82 6.11 -3.88 -6.61
N HIS A 83 6.96 -3.18 -5.86
CA HIS A 83 8.25 -3.71 -5.42
C HIS A 83 8.12 -4.97 -4.55
N TRP A 84 7.10 -5.01 -3.69
CA TRP A 84 6.82 -6.22 -2.90
C TRP A 84 6.44 -7.40 -3.80
N MET A 85 5.58 -7.18 -4.79
CA MET A 85 5.15 -8.22 -5.74
C MET A 85 6.31 -8.72 -6.61
N GLU A 86 7.18 -7.84 -7.09
CA GLU A 86 8.40 -8.22 -7.81
C GLU A 86 9.32 -9.09 -6.95
N LYS A 87 9.56 -8.64 -5.71
CA LYS A 87 10.42 -9.36 -4.76
C LYS A 87 9.84 -10.73 -4.43
N TYR A 88 8.52 -10.82 -4.21
CA TYR A 88 7.83 -12.08 -4.04
C TYR A 88 8.05 -13.00 -5.24
N LEU A 89 7.78 -12.50 -6.46
CA LEU A 89 7.91 -13.26 -7.70
C LEU A 89 9.30 -13.86 -7.87
N VAL A 90 10.34 -13.04 -7.71
CA VAL A 90 11.75 -13.48 -7.83
C VAL A 90 12.11 -14.49 -6.74
N THR A 91 11.67 -14.28 -5.50
CA THR A 91 11.90 -15.22 -4.38
C THR A 91 11.29 -16.61 -4.66
N ARG A 92 10.22 -16.65 -5.46
CA ARG A 92 9.56 -17.89 -5.86
C ARG A 92 10.08 -18.49 -7.19
N GLY A 93 11.22 -18.00 -7.69
CA GLY A 93 11.82 -18.47 -8.95
C GLY A 93 11.08 -18.03 -10.20
N GLY A 94 10.22 -17.01 -10.08
CA GLY A 94 9.61 -16.32 -11.21
C GLY A 94 10.51 -15.22 -11.74
N ARG A 95 10.12 -14.61 -12.87
CA ARG A 95 10.89 -13.55 -13.53
C ARG A 95 10.05 -12.32 -13.75
N SER A 96 10.55 -11.16 -13.32
CA SER A 96 10.01 -9.88 -13.74
C SER A 96 10.25 -9.68 -15.24
N LYS A 97 9.29 -9.07 -15.92
CA LYS A 97 9.40 -8.69 -17.33
C LYS A 97 9.06 -7.21 -17.48
N PRO A 98 9.89 -6.45 -18.17
CA PRO A 98 9.55 -5.07 -18.52
C PRO A 98 8.27 -5.06 -19.36
N THR A 99 7.38 -4.11 -19.04
CA THR A 99 6.14 -3.86 -19.78
C THR A 99 6.08 -2.41 -20.19
N ALA A 100 5.52 -2.12 -21.37
CA ALA A 100 5.23 -0.75 -21.78
C ALA A 100 4.11 -0.20 -20.90
N ILE A 101 4.24 1.04 -20.49
CA ILE A 101 3.22 1.75 -19.69
C ILE A 101 2.67 2.86 -20.58
N GLU A 102 1.34 2.91 -20.71
CA GLU A 102 0.68 3.97 -21.45
C GLU A 102 0.62 5.25 -20.60
N ALA A 103 0.74 6.39 -21.28
CA ALA A 103 0.59 7.68 -20.62
C ALA A 103 -0.84 7.84 -20.08
N PRO A 104 -1.03 8.31 -18.84
CA PRO A 104 -2.36 8.56 -18.30
C PRO A 104 -3.06 9.67 -19.08
N GLN A 105 -4.34 9.46 -19.38
CA GLN A 105 -5.16 10.40 -20.15
C GLN A 105 -5.86 11.44 -19.27
N VAL A 106 -5.68 11.36 -17.94
CA VAL A 106 -6.29 12.30 -17.00
C VAL A 106 -5.61 13.66 -17.08
N GLU A 107 -6.42 14.71 -17.07
CA GLU A 107 -6.00 16.10 -16.98
C GLU A 107 -6.68 16.76 -15.78
N TRP A 108 -5.95 17.61 -15.05
CA TRP A 108 -6.54 18.39 -13.99
C TRP A 108 -7.07 19.71 -14.56
N PRO A 109 -8.40 19.96 -14.49
CA PRO A 109 -8.97 21.21 -14.99
C PRO A 109 -8.43 22.41 -14.22
N ASP A 110 -8.02 23.47 -14.93
CA ASP A 110 -7.41 24.65 -14.35
C ASP A 110 -8.22 25.96 -14.58
N ASN A 111 -9.31 25.88 -15.35
CA ASN A 111 -10.17 27.03 -15.61
C ASN A 111 -11.66 26.63 -15.81
N PRO A 112 -12.45 26.55 -14.77
CA PRO A 112 -12.09 26.67 -13.34
C PRO A 112 -11.29 25.48 -12.82
N VAL A 113 -10.55 25.67 -11.73
CA VAL A 113 -9.91 24.56 -11.03
C VAL A 113 -10.99 23.64 -10.44
N GLU A 114 -11.02 22.41 -10.90
CA GLU A 114 -12.10 21.47 -10.55
C GLU A 114 -11.49 20.09 -10.18
N PRO A 115 -11.51 19.70 -8.88
CA PRO A 115 -10.90 18.46 -8.41
C PRO A 115 -11.82 17.22 -8.51
N LEU A 116 -13.10 17.37 -8.85
CA LEU A 116 -14.06 16.27 -8.77
C LEU A 116 -13.72 15.15 -9.74
N HIS A 117 -13.49 15.51 -11.01
CA HIS A 117 -13.18 14.51 -12.05
C HIS A 117 -11.88 13.75 -11.77
N PRO A 118 -10.74 14.39 -11.45
CA PRO A 118 -9.53 13.68 -11.06
C PRO A 118 -9.70 12.74 -9.85
N CYS A 119 -10.50 13.13 -8.86
CA CYS A 119 -10.82 12.25 -7.72
C CYS A 119 -11.68 11.03 -8.12
N GLN A 120 -12.60 11.19 -9.06
CA GLN A 120 -13.41 10.08 -9.60
C GLN A 120 -12.55 9.11 -10.42
N GLU A 121 -11.60 9.62 -11.21
CA GLU A 121 -10.64 8.78 -11.92
C GLU A 121 -9.75 8.00 -10.95
N ALA A 122 -9.25 8.65 -9.89
CA ALA A 122 -8.46 7.99 -8.85
C ALA A 122 -9.27 6.87 -8.14
N PHE A 123 -10.55 7.11 -7.86
CA PHE A 123 -11.45 6.09 -7.32
C PHE A 123 -11.61 4.89 -8.27
N THR A 124 -11.69 5.15 -9.57
CA THR A 124 -11.78 4.11 -10.59
C THR A 124 -10.50 3.28 -10.67
N VAL A 125 -9.32 3.92 -10.54
CA VAL A 125 -8.02 3.25 -10.48
C VAL A 125 -7.94 2.32 -9.27
N GLU A 126 -8.29 2.80 -8.07
CA GLU A 126 -8.28 1.98 -6.84
C GLU A 126 -9.23 0.78 -6.92
N LYS A 127 -10.41 0.96 -7.52
CA LYS A 127 -11.35 -0.15 -7.73
C LYS A 127 -10.76 -1.22 -8.65
N LYS A 128 -10.11 -0.83 -9.74
CA LYS A 128 -9.45 -1.78 -10.65
C LYS A 128 -8.33 -2.54 -9.95
N LEU A 129 -7.53 -1.87 -9.11
CA LEU A 129 -6.48 -2.52 -8.32
C LEU A 129 -7.07 -3.55 -7.35
N LEU A 130 -8.15 -3.21 -6.64
CA LEU A 130 -8.82 -4.15 -5.74
C LEU A 130 -9.38 -5.37 -6.48
N GLU A 131 -10.12 -5.16 -7.57
CA GLU A 131 -10.68 -6.23 -8.40
C GLU A 131 -9.60 -7.16 -8.96
N ASP A 132 -8.45 -6.61 -9.34
CA ASP A 132 -7.31 -7.38 -9.82
C ASP A 132 -6.69 -8.22 -8.71
N LEU A 133 -6.52 -7.65 -7.51
CA LEU A 133 -6.05 -8.37 -6.32
C LEU A 133 -6.99 -9.50 -5.90
N GLU A 134 -8.31 -9.30 -5.97
CA GLU A 134 -9.31 -10.33 -5.68
C GLU A 134 -9.20 -11.50 -6.67
N ARG A 135 -9.01 -11.20 -7.97
CA ARG A 135 -8.77 -12.23 -9.00
C ARG A 135 -7.48 -12.98 -8.75
N LEU A 136 -6.39 -12.27 -8.45
CA LEU A 136 -5.09 -12.85 -8.13
C LEU A 136 -5.15 -13.72 -6.86
N CYS A 137 -5.87 -13.27 -5.83
CA CYS A 137 -6.09 -14.03 -4.61
C CYS A 137 -6.82 -15.36 -4.89
N SER A 138 -7.89 -15.29 -5.67
CA SER A 138 -8.68 -16.47 -6.07
C SER A 138 -7.84 -17.46 -6.88
N LEU A 139 -7.00 -16.98 -7.78
CA LEU A 139 -6.08 -17.81 -8.55
C LEU A 139 -5.02 -18.45 -7.65
N ALA A 140 -4.43 -17.69 -6.72
CA ALA A 140 -3.45 -18.19 -5.76
C ALA A 140 -4.04 -19.33 -4.89
N GLN A 141 -5.28 -19.19 -4.43
CA GLN A 141 -6.00 -20.23 -3.70
C GLN A 141 -6.20 -21.48 -4.56
N LYS A 142 -6.64 -21.31 -5.80
CA LYS A 142 -6.87 -22.42 -6.74
C LYS A 142 -5.60 -23.20 -7.08
N THR A 143 -4.46 -22.53 -7.19
CA THR A 143 -3.17 -23.15 -7.49
C THR A 143 -2.44 -23.68 -6.26
N GLY A 144 -2.96 -23.42 -5.05
CA GLY A 144 -2.32 -23.79 -3.79
C GLY A 144 -1.14 -22.88 -3.40
N GLU A 145 -1.01 -21.69 -4.01
CA GLU A 145 0.01 -20.69 -3.66
C GLU A 145 -0.45 -19.91 -2.42
N THR A 146 -0.48 -20.61 -1.28
CA THR A 146 -1.05 -20.10 -0.01
C THR A 146 -0.32 -18.87 0.51
N ALA A 147 0.99 -18.80 0.33
CA ALA A 147 1.78 -17.63 0.77
C ALA A 147 1.37 -16.36 0.03
N LEU A 148 1.06 -16.45 -1.27
CA LEU A 148 0.56 -15.30 -2.04
C LEU A 148 -0.84 -14.92 -1.61
N SER A 149 -1.73 -15.90 -1.48
CA SER A 149 -3.11 -15.66 -1.03
C SER A 149 -3.16 -15.01 0.36
N ASP A 150 -2.38 -15.50 1.32
CA ASP A 150 -2.29 -14.93 2.66
C ASP A 150 -1.77 -13.47 2.62
N ALA A 151 -0.71 -13.23 1.87
CA ALA A 151 -0.14 -11.88 1.72
C ALA A 151 -1.15 -10.91 1.08
N ILE A 152 -1.87 -11.34 0.03
CA ILE A 152 -2.89 -10.52 -0.61
C ILE A 152 -4.00 -10.17 0.38
N GLN A 153 -4.54 -11.13 1.12
CA GLN A 153 -5.63 -10.91 2.07
C GLN A 153 -5.21 -9.98 3.21
N ARG A 154 -4.06 -10.21 3.83
CA ARG A 154 -3.63 -9.47 5.01
C ARG A 154 -3.09 -8.09 4.68
N ARG A 155 -2.33 -7.96 3.58
CA ARG A 155 -1.59 -6.74 3.26
C ARG A 155 -2.34 -5.83 2.31
N PHE A 156 -2.90 -6.38 1.23
CA PHE A 156 -3.39 -5.58 0.11
C PHE A 156 -4.90 -5.35 0.15
N LEU A 157 -5.72 -6.39 0.23
CA LEU A 157 -7.19 -6.25 0.11
C LEU A 157 -7.76 -5.28 1.15
N ARG A 158 -7.30 -5.39 2.40
CA ARG A 158 -7.75 -4.49 3.46
C ARG A 158 -7.35 -3.04 3.23
N LYS A 159 -6.10 -2.83 2.79
CA LYS A 159 -5.59 -1.49 2.47
C LYS A 159 -6.40 -0.84 1.35
N HIS A 160 -6.58 -1.53 0.23
CA HIS A 160 -7.32 -0.99 -0.92
C HIS A 160 -8.81 -0.78 -0.62
N SER A 161 -9.45 -1.65 0.15
CA SER A 161 -10.83 -1.44 0.61
C SER A 161 -10.97 -0.14 1.41
N LYS A 162 -10.01 0.15 2.30
CA LYS A 162 -9.97 1.41 3.06
C LYS A 162 -9.69 2.60 2.14
N HIS A 163 -8.77 2.49 1.17
CA HIS A 163 -8.49 3.54 0.21
C HIS A 163 -9.71 3.90 -0.64
N ILE A 164 -10.45 2.92 -1.12
CA ILE A 164 -11.71 3.14 -1.86
C ILE A 164 -12.71 3.91 -1.00
N LYS A 165 -12.88 3.54 0.26
CA LYS A 165 -13.76 4.27 1.18
C LYS A 165 -13.28 5.70 1.40
N ASN A 166 -11.99 5.90 1.61
CA ASN A 166 -11.38 7.22 1.78
C ASN A 166 -11.59 8.12 0.55
N LEU A 167 -11.42 7.57 -0.65
CA LEU A 167 -11.63 8.31 -1.89
C LEU A 167 -13.11 8.62 -2.13
N ALA A 168 -14.02 7.71 -1.79
CA ALA A 168 -15.46 7.98 -1.85
C ALA A 168 -15.85 9.14 -0.93
N ASP A 169 -15.30 9.20 0.29
CA ASP A 169 -15.50 10.31 1.20
C ASP A 169 -14.88 11.61 0.67
N LEU A 170 -13.68 11.53 0.07
CA LEU A 170 -13.02 12.68 -0.57
C LEU A 170 -13.87 13.24 -1.70
N ILE A 171 -14.41 12.40 -2.58
CA ILE A 171 -15.32 12.80 -3.66
C ILE A 171 -16.52 13.56 -3.09
N GLN A 172 -17.11 13.07 -2.00
CA GLN A 172 -18.23 13.76 -1.34
C GLN A 172 -17.80 15.11 -0.73
N GLN A 173 -16.62 15.20 -0.12
CA GLN A 173 -16.12 16.48 0.37
C GLN A 173 -15.88 17.46 -0.78
N VAL A 174 -15.24 17.00 -1.85
CA VAL A 174 -15.01 17.81 -3.06
C VAL A 174 -16.34 18.27 -3.66
N ALA A 175 -17.33 17.41 -3.82
CA ALA A 175 -18.64 17.77 -4.36
C ALA A 175 -19.37 18.82 -3.50
N ARG A 176 -19.18 18.80 -2.17
CA ARG A 176 -19.76 19.81 -1.27
C ARG A 176 -19.07 21.17 -1.43
N VAL A 177 -17.73 21.18 -1.50
CA VAL A 177 -16.95 22.41 -1.58
C VAL A 177 -17.02 23.03 -2.98
N SER A 178 -17.24 22.24 -4.03
CA SER A 178 -17.43 22.75 -5.40
C SER A 178 -18.66 23.63 -5.57
N LYS A 179 -19.64 23.55 -4.65
CA LYS A 179 -20.80 24.45 -4.62
C LYS A 179 -20.49 25.86 -4.13
N GLN A 180 -19.36 26.02 -3.44
CA GLN A 180 -18.84 27.29 -2.93
C GLN A 180 -17.36 27.40 -3.32
N PRO A 181 -17.05 27.72 -4.59
CA PRO A 181 -15.69 27.79 -5.07
C PRO A 181 -14.86 28.80 -4.28
N GLY A 182 -13.60 28.47 -4.07
CA GLY A 182 -12.63 29.30 -3.34
C GLY A 182 -12.38 28.82 -1.93
N LEU A 183 -13.12 29.29 -0.94
CA LEU A 183 -12.84 29.02 0.47
C LEU A 183 -12.92 27.51 0.82
N GLY A 184 -13.95 26.83 0.34
CA GLY A 184 -14.14 25.40 0.63
C GLY A 184 -12.99 24.54 0.11
N LEU A 185 -12.59 24.75 -1.14
CA LEU A 185 -11.47 24.06 -1.76
C LEU A 185 -10.14 24.40 -1.06
N TYR A 186 -9.93 25.68 -0.74
CA TYR A 186 -8.75 26.11 0.02
C TYR A 186 -8.64 25.42 1.38
N LEU A 187 -9.76 25.30 2.12
CA LEU A 187 -9.77 24.64 3.42
C LEU A 187 -9.49 23.14 3.30
N LEU A 188 -10.07 22.48 2.31
CA LEU A 188 -9.83 21.06 2.06
C LEU A 188 -8.37 20.80 1.67
N ASP A 189 -7.81 21.60 0.77
CA ASP A 189 -6.39 21.52 0.40
C ASP A 189 -5.47 21.77 1.60
N ARG A 190 -5.80 22.78 2.42
CA ARG A 190 -5.06 23.08 3.64
C ARG A 190 -5.06 21.92 4.63
N GLU A 191 -6.20 21.23 4.81
CA GLU A 191 -6.27 20.07 5.71
C GLU A 191 -5.44 18.89 5.14
N LEU A 192 -5.51 18.60 3.86
CA LEU A 192 -4.65 17.59 3.22
C LEU A 192 -3.15 17.92 3.40
N ARG A 193 -2.77 19.18 3.21
CA ARG A 193 -1.40 19.66 3.42
C ARG A 193 -0.95 19.52 4.87
N LYS A 194 -1.79 19.91 5.83
CA LYS A 194 -1.53 19.79 7.27
C LYS A 194 -1.27 18.33 7.69
N HIS A 195 -1.95 17.40 7.07
CA HIS A 195 -1.78 15.96 7.30
C HIS A 195 -0.78 15.30 6.34
N THR A 196 0.07 16.08 5.65
CA THR A 196 1.12 15.58 4.75
C THR A 196 0.61 14.61 3.68
N GLY A 197 -0.53 14.93 3.08
CA GLY A 197 -1.18 14.09 2.07
C GLY A 197 -1.93 12.88 2.63
N MET A 198 -1.96 12.69 3.95
CA MET A 198 -2.89 11.71 4.54
C MET A 198 -4.30 12.26 4.53
N ILE A 199 -5.26 11.40 4.23
CA ILE A 199 -6.67 11.76 4.34
C ILE A 199 -7.01 11.93 5.82
N PRO A 200 -7.55 13.10 6.25
CA PRO A 200 -7.75 13.40 7.68
C PRO A 200 -8.66 12.42 8.42
N TRP A 201 -9.55 11.73 7.71
CA TRP A 201 -10.48 10.73 8.25
C TRP A 201 -10.05 9.28 8.00
N ASP A 202 -8.81 9.05 7.56
CA ASP A 202 -8.29 7.70 7.29
C ASP A 202 -8.46 6.75 8.49
N ALA A 203 -8.19 7.26 9.68
CA ALA A 203 -8.32 6.49 10.91
C ALA A 203 -9.78 6.10 11.23
N VAL A 204 -10.75 6.94 10.87
CA VAL A 204 -12.18 6.65 11.10
C VAL A 204 -12.68 5.51 10.23
N ASN A 205 -12.09 5.34 9.06
CA ASN A 205 -12.43 4.29 8.10
C ASN A 205 -11.66 2.97 8.35
N ASP A 206 -10.78 2.94 9.35
CA ASP A 206 -10.06 1.71 9.71
C ASP A 206 -10.89 0.92 10.72
N PRO A 207 -11.38 -0.29 10.37
CA PRO A 207 -12.21 -1.10 11.26
C PRO A 207 -11.50 -1.53 12.56
N ASP A 208 -10.16 -1.57 12.56
CA ASP A 208 -9.38 -1.98 13.76
C ASP A 208 -9.06 -0.81 14.70
N ILE A 209 -9.43 0.40 14.34
CA ILE A 209 -9.12 1.55 15.20
C ILE A 209 -9.96 1.55 16.48
N GLN A 210 -11.12 0.88 16.47
CA GLN A 210 -11.93 0.75 17.67
C GLN A 210 -11.19 0.00 18.78
N ASP A 211 -10.47 -1.06 18.43
CA ASP A 211 -9.68 -1.82 19.39
C ASP A 211 -8.56 -0.96 20.00
N LYS A 212 -7.83 -0.22 19.15
CA LYS A 212 -6.80 0.73 19.59
C LYS A 212 -7.40 1.90 20.40
N GLY A 213 -8.58 2.36 20.02
CA GLY A 213 -9.32 3.41 20.74
C GLY A 213 -9.76 2.95 22.13
N ILE A 214 -10.23 1.72 22.25
CA ILE A 214 -10.61 1.09 23.52
C ILE A 214 -9.38 0.88 24.40
N GLU A 215 -8.26 0.41 23.86
CA GLU A 215 -6.99 0.28 24.60
C GLU A 215 -6.50 1.62 25.14
N LEU A 216 -6.52 2.67 24.30
CA LEU A 216 -6.13 4.02 24.71
C LEU A 216 -7.09 4.60 25.78
N LEU A 217 -8.38 4.34 25.65
CA LEU A 217 -9.38 4.75 26.63
C LEU A 217 -9.17 4.01 27.96
N ASN A 218 -8.99 2.70 27.92
CA ASN A 218 -8.71 1.88 29.10
C ASN A 218 -7.42 2.32 29.79
N LYS A 219 -6.36 2.65 29.02
CA LYS A 219 -5.12 3.18 29.57
C LYS A 219 -5.35 4.53 30.27
N ARG A 220 -6.08 5.46 29.65
CA ARG A 220 -6.40 6.77 30.27
C ARG A 220 -7.28 6.63 31.51
N ILE A 221 -8.23 5.70 31.51
CA ILE A 221 -9.07 5.42 32.66
C ILE A 221 -8.22 4.85 33.81
N SER A 222 -7.35 3.90 33.55
CA SER A 222 -6.45 3.31 34.53
C SER A 222 -5.47 4.32 35.11
N GLU A 223 -4.93 5.22 34.30
CA GLU A 223 -4.06 6.32 34.72
C GLU A 223 -4.84 7.36 35.56
N GLY A 224 -6.06 7.73 35.10
CA GLY A 224 -6.93 8.70 35.82
C GLY A 224 -7.52 8.20 37.15
N LEU A 225 -7.66 6.88 37.29
CA LEU A 225 -8.14 6.24 38.55
C LEU A 225 -7.00 5.86 39.51
N GLY A 226 -5.74 6.17 39.18
CA GLY A 226 -4.59 5.87 40.03
C GLY A 226 -4.27 4.38 40.14
N LEU A 227 -4.88 3.53 39.31
CA LEU A 227 -4.70 2.07 39.34
C LEU A 227 -3.38 1.61 38.70
N GLY A 228 -2.63 2.51 38.05
CA GLY A 228 -1.34 2.22 37.45
C GLY A 228 -0.17 2.05 38.42
N GLY A 229 -0.37 2.34 39.71
CA GLY A 229 0.67 2.30 40.74
C GLY A 229 0.73 1.03 41.58
N MET A 230 -0.18 0.08 41.39
CA MET A 230 -0.27 -1.12 42.28
C MET A 230 0.42 -2.38 41.72
N ALA A 231 0.91 -2.39 40.48
CA ALA A 231 1.52 -3.59 39.92
C ALA A 231 3.03 -3.75 40.21
N ASP A 232 3.72 -2.71 40.67
CA ASP A 232 5.18 -2.76 40.88
C ASP A 232 5.61 -2.93 42.35
N HIS A 233 4.68 -3.10 43.27
CA HIS A 233 5.01 -3.26 44.71
C HIS A 233 4.79 -4.65 45.32
N CYS A 234 4.50 -5.66 44.51
CA CYS A 234 4.37 -7.04 45.01
C CYS A 234 5.48 -7.94 44.47
N GLY A 235 6.70 -7.79 44.97
CA GLY A 235 7.81 -8.64 44.51
C GLY A 235 9.19 -8.35 45.11
N ARG A 236 9.30 -8.01 46.38
CA ARG A 236 10.56 -8.25 47.16
C ARG A 236 10.23 -8.57 48.60
N VAL A 237 9.95 -9.82 48.81
CA VAL A 237 10.14 -10.40 50.15
C VAL A 237 11.61 -10.78 50.25
N SER A 238 12.38 -9.96 50.94
CA SER A 238 13.71 -10.34 51.43
C SER A 238 13.57 -11.41 52.46
N SER A 239 14.09 -12.60 52.18
CA SER A 239 14.33 -13.63 53.19
C SER A 239 15.42 -13.17 54.19
N PRO A 240 15.24 -13.34 55.48
CA PRO A 240 16.28 -13.08 56.47
C PRO A 240 17.31 -14.21 56.41
N VAL A 241 18.56 -13.82 56.37
CA VAL A 241 19.72 -14.71 56.64
C VAL A 241 19.81 -14.85 58.14
N ASP A 242 19.66 -16.08 58.65
CA ASP A 242 20.06 -16.46 59.98
C ASP A 242 21.46 -17.08 59.96
N LEU A 243 22.30 -16.60 60.87
CA LEU A 243 23.40 -17.17 61.63
C LEU A 243 24.18 -18.38 61.06
#